data_6828b3606881f78b6d089001cc43f1ca
#
_entry.id   6828b3606881f78b6d089001cc43f1ca
#
_cell.length_a   1.000
_cell.length_b   1.000
_cell.length_c   1.000
_cell.angle_alpha   90.00
_cell.angle_beta   90.00
_cell.angle_gamma   90.00
#
_symmetry.space_group_name_H-M   'P 1'
#
loop_
_entity.id
_entity.type
_entity.pdbx_description
1 polymer ?
#
loop_
_entity_poly.entity_id
_entity_poly.type
_entity_poly.pdbx_seq_one_letter_code
_entity_poly.pdbx_strand_id
1 'polypeptide(L)'
;GTSVFAMIVMEKNLSKVYPEIDIVATPAGKAVAMVHCNNCTSDLDAWVRLFGEFAGLAGVKMDKAALYSVLYNKVLEADTDCGGLLSYNYYSGETLTAIDEGRPLFVRMPDSNFTLANFMRTMLFSTLGTLKYGVDILKKERVKIDSLLGHGGLFKEKGIGQRFMAAAFNTPVSVMEESASEGGAWGIALLAAYVLHKNGKSLEQFLTEKVFSGKRSVKTTPDPADMESFKKFMERYAAGLKIEQAAVETLKRR
;
A
#
# COMPACT_ATOMS: atom_id res chain seq x y z
N GLY A 1 -4.01 -1.15 7.17
CA GLY A 1 -3.70 -1.64 8.51
C GLY A 1 -2.22 -1.82 8.78
N THR A 2 -1.84 -2.78 9.61
CA THR A 2 -0.44 -3.05 9.94
C THR A 2 0.34 -3.60 8.76
N SER A 3 -0.27 -4.41 7.90
CA SER A 3 0.35 -5.07 6.74
C SER A 3 -0.26 -4.63 5.43
N VAL A 4 0.47 -4.86 4.33
CA VAL A 4 -0.03 -4.69 2.98
C VAL A 4 0.38 -5.88 2.11
N PHE A 5 -0.50 -6.28 1.20
CA PHE A 5 -0.29 -7.39 0.29
C PHE A 5 -0.55 -6.96 -1.15
N ALA A 6 0.26 -7.49 -2.07
CA ALA A 6 -0.09 -7.55 -3.49
C ALA A 6 -0.27 -9.03 -3.87
N MET A 7 -1.47 -9.39 -4.29
CA MET A 7 -1.83 -10.75 -4.69
C MET A 7 -2.07 -10.77 -6.20
N ILE A 8 -1.15 -11.35 -6.94
CA ILE A 8 -1.15 -11.33 -8.40
C ILE A 8 -1.46 -12.74 -8.92
N VAL A 9 -2.63 -12.90 -9.54
CA VAL A 9 -3.00 -14.15 -10.21
C VAL A 9 -2.09 -14.36 -11.42
N MET A 10 -1.39 -15.48 -11.45
CA MET A 10 -0.38 -15.76 -12.45
C MET A 10 -0.92 -16.65 -13.57
N GLU A 11 -0.48 -16.39 -14.80
CA GLU A 11 -0.72 -17.27 -15.96
C GLU A 11 0.31 -18.39 -16.08
N LYS A 12 1.51 -18.20 -15.49
CA LYS A 12 2.63 -19.14 -15.50
C LYS A 12 3.40 -19.09 -14.19
N ASN A 13 4.10 -20.16 -13.86
CA ASN A 13 4.98 -20.19 -12.70
C ASN A 13 6.16 -19.23 -12.86
N LEU A 14 6.73 -18.78 -11.73
CA LEU A 14 7.98 -18.02 -11.70
C LEU A 14 9.14 -18.94 -12.15
N SER A 15 10.22 -18.35 -12.69
CA SER A 15 11.36 -19.10 -13.22
C SER A 15 12.18 -19.79 -12.13
N LYS A 16 12.10 -19.31 -10.90
CA LYS A 16 12.78 -19.85 -9.71
C LYS A 16 12.02 -19.53 -8.44
N VAL A 17 12.45 -20.09 -7.32
CA VAL A 17 11.95 -19.73 -5.99
C VAL A 17 12.52 -18.38 -5.57
N TYR A 18 11.67 -17.52 -5.05
CA TYR A 18 12.01 -16.25 -4.43
C TYR A 18 11.56 -16.29 -2.98
N PRO A 19 12.47 -16.16 -1.99
CA PRO A 19 12.11 -16.11 -0.56
C PRO A 19 11.16 -14.97 -0.21
N GLU A 20 11.14 -13.92 -1.06
CA GLU A 20 10.33 -12.71 -0.90
C GLU A 20 8.89 -12.86 -1.42
N ILE A 21 8.58 -13.97 -2.11
CA ILE A 21 7.29 -14.18 -2.76
C ILE A 21 6.67 -15.49 -2.27
N ASP A 22 5.52 -15.39 -1.62
CA ASP A 22 4.73 -16.57 -1.28
C ASP A 22 3.88 -17.00 -2.48
N ILE A 23 3.81 -18.30 -2.72
CA ILE A 23 2.91 -18.86 -3.74
C ILE A 23 1.70 -19.46 -3.05
N VAL A 24 0.55 -18.86 -3.29
CA VAL A 24 -0.74 -19.30 -2.76
C VAL A 24 -1.71 -19.60 -3.91
N ALA A 25 -2.94 -19.97 -3.62
CA ALA A 25 -3.94 -20.28 -4.64
C ALA A 25 -5.22 -19.47 -4.47
N THR A 26 -5.86 -19.13 -5.59
CA THR A 26 -7.26 -18.69 -5.56
C THR A 26 -8.18 -19.82 -5.12
N PRO A 27 -9.41 -19.54 -4.65
CA PRO A 27 -10.39 -20.60 -4.37
C PRO A 27 -10.72 -21.50 -5.59
N ALA A 28 -10.41 -21.02 -6.80
CA ALA A 28 -10.56 -21.80 -8.04
C ALA A 28 -9.26 -22.55 -8.46
N GLY A 29 -8.22 -22.58 -7.61
CA GLY A 29 -6.97 -23.33 -7.84
C GLY A 29 -5.95 -22.64 -8.74
N LYS A 30 -6.13 -21.37 -9.15
CA LYS A 30 -5.11 -20.63 -9.91
C LYS A 30 -3.99 -20.18 -8.99
N ALA A 31 -2.73 -20.29 -9.44
CA ALA A 31 -1.58 -19.82 -8.69
C ALA A 31 -1.58 -18.29 -8.52
N VAL A 32 -1.18 -17.85 -7.35
CA VAL A 32 -1.09 -16.43 -6.98
C VAL A 32 0.27 -16.16 -6.38
N ALA A 33 0.99 -15.20 -6.94
CA ALA A 33 2.18 -14.65 -6.30
C ALA A 33 1.73 -13.60 -5.27
N MET A 34 2.03 -13.83 -4.00
CA MET A 34 1.75 -12.91 -2.91
C MET A 34 3.02 -12.21 -2.46
N VAL A 35 3.05 -10.91 -2.62
CA VAL A 35 4.04 -10.03 -1.98
C VAL A 35 3.45 -9.57 -0.67
N HIS A 36 4.10 -9.89 0.44
CA HIS A 36 3.66 -9.50 1.76
C HIS A 36 4.65 -8.54 2.42
N CYS A 37 4.17 -7.40 2.89
CA CYS A 37 4.93 -6.47 3.72
C CYS A 37 4.31 -6.42 5.12
N ASN A 38 5.15 -6.54 6.14
CA ASN A 38 4.73 -6.50 7.54
C ASN A 38 4.32 -5.10 7.99
N ASN A 39 4.81 -4.07 7.32
CA ASN A 39 4.61 -2.68 7.69
C ASN A 39 3.85 -1.92 6.60
N CYS A 40 2.79 -1.22 6.98
CA CYS A 40 1.98 -0.40 6.08
C CYS A 40 1.67 0.96 6.71
N THR A 41 0.46 1.18 7.25
CA THR A 41 0.01 2.50 7.71
C THR A 41 0.18 2.75 9.21
N SER A 42 0.75 1.83 9.98
CA SER A 42 0.88 1.97 11.43
C SER A 42 1.68 3.20 11.85
N ASP A 43 2.75 3.52 11.14
CA ASP A 43 3.54 4.72 11.39
C ASP A 43 2.78 5.98 11.00
N LEU A 44 2.16 5.98 9.83
CA LEU A 44 1.27 7.06 9.41
C LEU A 44 0.15 7.31 10.43
N ASP A 45 -0.46 6.25 10.98
CA ASP A 45 -1.47 6.35 12.03
C ASP A 45 -0.93 7.00 13.32
N ALA A 46 0.34 6.74 13.67
CA ALA A 46 0.99 7.35 14.83
C ALA A 46 1.17 8.86 14.63
N TRP A 47 1.62 9.27 13.45
CA TRP A 47 1.75 10.69 13.11
C TRP A 47 0.39 11.41 13.05
N VAL A 48 -0.63 10.78 12.48
CA VAL A 48 -1.99 11.34 12.45
C VAL A 48 -2.52 11.55 13.87
N ARG A 49 -2.28 10.61 14.80
CA ARG A 49 -2.64 10.81 16.22
C ARG A 49 -1.91 12.01 16.83
N LEU A 50 -0.60 12.13 16.58
CA LEU A 50 0.19 13.26 17.07
C LEU A 50 -0.35 14.61 16.56
N PHE A 51 -0.70 14.70 15.27
CA PHE A 51 -1.33 15.90 14.72
C PHE A 51 -2.72 16.15 15.34
N GLY A 52 -3.46 15.11 15.65
CA GLY A 52 -4.74 15.22 16.36
C GLY A 52 -4.58 15.77 17.78
N GLU A 53 -3.58 15.34 18.52
CA GLU A 53 -3.24 15.88 19.84
C GLU A 53 -2.89 17.37 19.75
N PHE A 54 -2.06 17.77 18.79
CA PHE A 54 -1.72 19.17 18.55
C PHE A 54 -2.95 20.02 18.19
N ALA A 55 -3.79 19.52 17.27
CA ALA A 55 -5.03 20.21 16.88
C ALA A 55 -5.96 20.42 18.09
N GLY A 56 -6.10 19.39 18.95
CA GLY A 56 -6.87 19.48 20.19
C GLY A 56 -6.34 20.55 21.15
N LEU A 57 -5.02 20.62 21.34
CA LEU A 57 -4.38 21.67 22.16
C LEU A 57 -4.58 23.07 21.57
N ALA A 58 -4.62 23.18 20.24
CA ALA A 58 -4.92 24.44 19.54
C ALA A 58 -6.43 24.78 19.51
N GLY A 59 -7.27 24.01 20.19
CA GLY A 59 -8.72 24.24 20.26
C GLY A 59 -9.51 23.78 19.03
N VAL A 60 -8.85 23.06 18.08
CA VAL A 60 -9.49 22.54 16.88
C VAL A 60 -10.02 21.13 17.17
N LYS A 61 -11.34 20.96 17.13
CA LYS A 61 -11.99 19.66 17.30
C LYS A 61 -12.22 19.02 15.93
N MET A 62 -11.54 17.91 15.66
CA MET A 62 -11.74 17.06 14.49
C MET A 62 -11.93 15.61 14.93
N ASP A 63 -12.84 14.90 14.29
CA ASP A 63 -12.86 13.45 14.40
C ASP A 63 -11.72 12.83 13.57
N LYS A 64 -11.46 11.55 13.79
CA LYS A 64 -10.36 10.84 13.14
C LYS A 64 -10.51 10.83 11.62
N ALA A 65 -11.72 10.70 11.09
CA ALA A 65 -11.96 10.65 9.65
C ALA A 65 -11.69 12.01 8.98
N ALA A 66 -12.17 13.10 9.58
CA ALA A 66 -11.91 14.46 9.11
C ALA A 66 -10.41 14.78 9.12
N LEU A 67 -9.70 14.38 10.18
CA LEU A 67 -8.26 14.58 10.28
C LEU A 67 -7.49 13.82 9.18
N TYR A 68 -7.85 12.56 8.92
CA TYR A 68 -7.29 11.80 7.81
C TYR A 68 -7.57 12.48 6.47
N SER A 69 -8.79 12.91 6.22
CA SER A 69 -9.16 13.56 4.97
C SER A 69 -8.32 14.81 4.71
N VAL A 70 -8.20 15.69 5.72
CA VAL A 70 -7.37 16.92 5.62
C VAL A 70 -5.91 16.58 5.33
N LEU A 71 -5.32 15.65 6.08
CA LEU A 71 -3.92 15.28 5.94
C LEU A 71 -3.62 14.55 4.62
N TYR A 72 -4.50 13.64 4.20
CA TYR A 72 -4.34 12.93 2.92
C TYR A 72 -4.47 13.87 1.72
N ASN A 73 -5.44 14.78 1.74
CA ASN A 73 -5.58 15.74 0.65
C ASN A 73 -4.39 16.71 0.56
N LYS A 74 -3.72 16.98 1.69
CA LYS A 74 -2.52 17.83 1.71
C LYS A 74 -1.36 17.27 0.89
N VAL A 75 -1.29 15.95 0.66
CA VAL A 75 -0.24 15.32 -0.17
C VAL A 75 -0.24 15.81 -1.62
N LEU A 76 -1.36 16.34 -2.11
CA LEU A 76 -1.47 16.85 -3.48
C LEU A 76 -0.67 18.13 -3.72
N GLU A 77 -0.34 18.86 -2.67
CA GLU A 77 0.44 20.09 -2.72
C GLU A 77 1.96 19.86 -2.55
N ALA A 78 2.39 18.62 -2.37
CA ALA A 78 3.79 18.30 -2.13
C ALA A 78 4.66 18.44 -3.38
N ASP A 79 5.93 18.74 -3.17
CA ASP A 79 6.94 18.77 -4.22
C ASP A 79 7.09 17.39 -4.88
N THR A 80 7.51 17.39 -6.15
CA THR A 80 7.69 16.14 -6.92
C THR A 80 8.67 15.16 -6.27
N ASP A 81 9.64 15.67 -5.52
CA ASP A 81 10.63 14.84 -4.81
C ASP A 81 10.33 14.67 -3.32
N CYS A 82 9.13 15.00 -2.87
CA CYS A 82 8.74 15.02 -1.45
C CYS A 82 9.64 15.96 -0.61
N GLY A 83 10.17 17.03 -1.20
CA GLY A 83 11.06 17.98 -0.52
C GLY A 83 12.37 17.37 -0.02
N GLY A 84 12.84 16.28 -0.63
CA GLY A 84 14.05 15.57 -0.19
C GLY A 84 13.87 14.73 1.09
N LEU A 85 12.65 14.57 1.58
CA LEU A 85 12.37 13.82 2.81
C LEU A 85 12.42 12.30 2.57
N LEU A 86 12.69 11.54 3.65
CA LEU A 86 12.72 10.08 3.65
C LEU A 86 12.09 9.54 4.94
N SER A 87 11.37 8.44 4.85
CA SER A 87 10.85 7.72 6.01
C SER A 87 10.88 6.22 5.81
N TYR A 88 11.08 5.49 6.89
CA TYR A 88 10.86 4.06 7.02
C TYR A 88 9.78 3.82 8.06
N ASN A 89 8.73 3.12 7.66
CA ASN A 89 7.57 2.82 8.51
C ASN A 89 7.71 1.48 9.24
N TYR A 90 8.92 1.03 9.52
CA TYR A 90 9.22 -0.31 10.02
C TYR A 90 8.99 -0.41 11.53
N TYR A 91 7.84 -0.96 11.92
CA TYR A 91 7.55 -1.40 13.30
C TYR A 91 8.04 -2.83 13.56
N SER A 92 8.20 -3.62 12.51
CA SER A 92 8.73 -4.98 12.53
C SER A 92 9.71 -5.18 11.39
N GLY A 93 10.37 -6.33 11.37
CA GLY A 93 11.24 -6.72 10.27
C GLY A 93 10.52 -6.86 8.95
N GLU A 94 11.28 -6.78 7.85
CA GLU A 94 10.81 -6.89 6.47
C GLU A 94 11.67 -7.83 5.65
N THR A 95 11.10 -8.95 5.25
CA THR A 95 11.79 -9.96 4.43
C THR A 95 12.27 -9.39 3.09
N LEU A 96 11.47 -8.51 2.48
CA LEU A 96 11.77 -7.86 1.19
C LEU A 96 13.02 -6.98 1.21
N THR A 97 13.44 -6.52 2.38
CA THR A 97 14.64 -5.68 2.57
C THR A 97 15.69 -6.33 3.45
N ALA A 98 15.47 -7.59 3.86
CA ALA A 98 16.36 -8.37 4.72
C ALA A 98 16.71 -7.64 6.04
N ILE A 99 15.72 -7.01 6.66
CA ILE A 99 15.86 -6.32 7.95
C ILE A 99 14.98 -7.06 8.96
N ASP A 100 15.60 -7.65 10.00
CA ASP A 100 14.93 -8.58 10.93
C ASP A 100 14.05 -7.88 11.97
N GLU A 101 14.35 -6.63 12.31
CA GLU A 101 13.56 -5.76 13.19
C GLU A 101 13.30 -4.41 12.53
N GLY A 102 12.37 -3.62 13.06
CA GLY A 102 12.11 -2.27 12.55
C GLY A 102 12.41 -1.18 13.57
N ARG A 103 12.75 -0.02 13.05
CA ARG A 103 12.81 1.27 13.78
C ARG A 103 12.13 2.32 12.91
N PRO A 104 10.91 2.76 13.24
CA PRO A 104 10.29 3.85 12.48
C PRO A 104 11.19 5.05 12.45
N LEU A 105 11.63 5.45 11.26
CA LEU A 105 12.57 6.55 11.07
C LEU A 105 12.02 7.63 10.16
N PHE A 106 12.27 8.87 10.52
CA PHE A 106 12.09 10.02 9.67
C PHE A 106 13.44 10.74 9.50
N VAL A 107 13.87 10.90 8.25
CA VAL A 107 15.17 11.46 7.90
C VAL A 107 14.98 12.67 6.99
N ARG A 108 15.71 13.73 7.29
CA ARG A 108 15.77 14.94 6.46
C ARG A 108 17.19 15.50 6.43
N MET A 109 17.52 16.16 5.35
CA MET A 109 18.77 16.90 5.19
C MET A 109 18.54 18.36 5.59
N PRO A 110 19.61 19.13 5.88
CA PRO A 110 19.49 20.55 6.25
C PRO A 110 18.78 21.41 5.19
N ASP A 111 18.89 21.03 3.93
CA ASP A 111 18.30 21.69 2.77
C ASP A 111 16.94 21.10 2.32
N SER A 112 16.41 20.12 3.05
CA SER A 112 15.10 19.54 2.75
C SER A 112 13.98 20.58 2.91
N ASN A 113 13.04 20.60 1.95
CA ASN A 113 11.83 21.40 2.07
C ASN A 113 10.81 20.72 3.01
N PHE A 114 10.93 20.99 4.31
CA PHE A 114 10.13 20.36 5.35
C PHE A 114 8.78 21.06 5.53
N THR A 115 7.79 20.66 4.73
CA THR A 115 6.40 21.12 4.81
C THR A 115 5.48 19.95 5.19
N LEU A 116 4.27 20.27 5.68
CA LEU A 116 3.26 19.24 5.97
C LEU A 116 2.89 18.43 4.73
N ALA A 117 2.82 19.06 3.57
CA ALA A 117 2.52 18.39 2.31
C ALA A 117 3.60 17.35 1.95
N ASN A 118 4.87 17.77 1.97
CA ASN A 118 6.02 16.90 1.71
C ASN A 118 6.14 15.77 2.73
N PHE A 119 5.93 16.07 4.01
CA PHE A 119 5.90 15.09 5.08
C PHE A 119 4.83 14.02 4.82
N MET A 120 3.59 14.42 4.58
CA MET A 120 2.48 13.50 4.38
C MET A 120 2.65 12.64 3.11
N ARG A 121 3.19 13.20 2.02
CA ARG A 121 3.51 12.42 0.82
C ARG A 121 4.61 11.42 1.09
N THR A 122 5.65 11.79 1.85
CA THR A 122 6.73 10.89 2.26
C THR A 122 6.19 9.71 3.08
N MET A 123 5.32 9.99 4.07
CA MET A 123 4.67 8.94 4.87
C MET A 123 3.84 7.99 4.00
N LEU A 124 3.07 8.53 3.05
CA LEU A 124 2.26 7.73 2.14
C LEU A 124 3.12 6.88 1.20
N PHE A 125 4.19 7.44 0.64
CA PHE A 125 5.11 6.70 -0.24
C PHE A 125 5.86 5.61 0.52
N SER A 126 6.22 5.86 1.77
CA SER A 126 6.84 4.87 2.67
C SER A 126 5.98 3.61 2.82
N THR A 127 4.64 3.76 2.88
CA THR A 127 3.72 2.60 2.96
C THR A 127 3.74 1.71 1.72
N LEU A 128 4.21 2.21 0.59
CA LEU A 128 4.28 1.51 -0.70
C LEU A 128 5.70 1.08 -1.07
N GLY A 129 6.71 1.65 -0.39
CA GLY A 129 8.12 1.47 -0.75
C GLY A 129 8.57 0.02 -0.73
N THR A 130 8.30 -0.68 0.36
CA THR A 130 8.67 -2.10 0.50
C THR A 130 7.89 -2.99 -0.47
N LEU A 131 6.59 -2.74 -0.64
CA LEU A 131 5.75 -3.49 -1.57
C LEU A 131 6.26 -3.38 -3.01
N LYS A 132 6.85 -2.22 -3.37
CA LYS A 132 7.45 -1.98 -4.68
C LYS A 132 8.56 -2.97 -4.99
N TYR A 133 9.43 -3.30 -4.02
CA TYR A 133 10.50 -4.28 -4.23
C TYR A 133 9.97 -5.64 -4.65
N GLY A 134 8.96 -6.15 -3.98
CA GLY A 134 8.38 -7.45 -4.32
C GLY A 134 7.65 -7.44 -5.67
N VAL A 135 6.91 -6.37 -5.97
CA VAL A 135 6.27 -6.22 -7.29
C VAL A 135 7.30 -6.09 -8.40
N ASP A 136 8.46 -5.49 -8.15
CA ASP A 136 9.54 -5.40 -9.14
C ASP A 136 10.20 -6.76 -9.41
N ILE A 137 10.22 -7.70 -8.45
CA ILE A 137 10.60 -9.09 -8.71
C ILE A 137 9.65 -9.70 -9.73
N LEU A 138 8.34 -9.56 -9.55
CA LEU A 138 7.34 -10.07 -10.49
C LEU A 138 7.48 -9.46 -11.89
N LYS A 139 7.79 -8.17 -11.98
CA LYS A 139 8.05 -7.50 -13.26
C LYS A 139 9.31 -8.04 -13.97
N LYS A 140 10.39 -8.32 -13.22
CA LYS A 140 11.60 -8.97 -13.76
C LYS A 140 11.30 -10.38 -14.29
N GLU A 141 10.40 -11.10 -13.64
CA GLU A 141 9.86 -12.39 -14.10
C GLU A 141 8.88 -12.26 -15.28
N ARG A 142 8.65 -11.02 -15.78
CA ARG A 142 7.72 -10.71 -16.86
C ARG A 142 6.27 -11.13 -16.54
N VAL A 143 5.90 -11.10 -15.28
CA VAL A 143 4.51 -11.25 -14.85
C VAL A 143 3.76 -10.00 -15.29
N LYS A 144 2.74 -10.18 -16.11
CA LYS A 144 1.91 -9.10 -16.61
C LYS A 144 0.86 -8.74 -15.56
N ILE A 145 0.79 -7.48 -15.18
CA ILE A 145 -0.21 -6.96 -14.25
C ILE A 145 -1.05 -5.92 -15.00
N ASP A 146 -2.22 -6.34 -15.47
CA ASP A 146 -3.10 -5.47 -16.29
C ASP A 146 -3.85 -4.44 -15.44
N SER A 147 -4.22 -4.81 -14.21
CA SER A 147 -4.92 -3.95 -13.27
C SER A 147 -4.79 -4.47 -11.85
N LEU A 148 -4.96 -3.58 -10.88
CA LEU A 148 -5.03 -3.90 -9.46
C LEU A 148 -6.41 -3.54 -8.92
N LEU A 149 -6.93 -4.33 -7.99
CA LEU A 149 -8.12 -4.01 -7.22
C LEU A 149 -7.69 -3.67 -5.79
N GLY A 150 -7.90 -2.40 -5.40
CA GLY A 150 -7.51 -1.90 -4.09
C GLY A 150 -8.58 -2.15 -3.02
N HIS A 151 -8.18 -2.64 -1.85
CA HIS A 151 -9.00 -2.79 -0.66
C HIS A 151 -8.24 -2.38 0.59
N GLY A 152 -8.96 -1.90 1.61
CA GLY A 152 -8.38 -1.57 2.91
C GLY A 152 -8.31 -0.06 3.19
N GLY A 153 -7.76 0.27 4.36
CA GLY A 153 -7.77 1.62 4.91
C GLY A 153 -7.12 2.69 4.04
N LEU A 154 -6.10 2.33 3.26
CA LEU A 154 -5.42 3.24 2.33
C LEU A 154 -6.37 3.83 1.27
N PHE A 155 -7.46 3.12 0.95
CA PHE A 155 -8.43 3.51 -0.09
C PHE A 155 -9.70 4.17 0.47
N LYS A 156 -9.79 4.36 1.80
CA LYS A 156 -10.95 5.05 2.41
C LYS A 156 -11.05 6.51 1.96
N GLU A 157 -9.90 7.16 1.83
CA GLU A 157 -9.86 8.51 1.26
C GLU A 157 -9.87 8.43 -0.26
N LYS A 158 -10.96 8.91 -0.86
CA LYS A 158 -11.20 8.76 -2.30
C LYS A 158 -10.08 9.36 -3.15
N GLY A 159 -9.57 8.57 -4.08
CA GLY A 159 -8.62 9.00 -5.10
C GLY A 159 -7.15 9.02 -4.66
N ILE A 160 -6.83 9.32 -3.40
CA ILE A 160 -5.43 9.52 -2.96
C ILE A 160 -4.64 8.20 -2.98
N GLY A 161 -5.08 7.20 -2.22
CA GLY A 161 -4.40 5.90 -2.17
C GLY A 161 -4.32 5.23 -3.55
N GLN A 162 -5.40 5.31 -4.33
CA GLN A 162 -5.45 4.79 -5.70
C GLN A 162 -4.43 5.46 -6.62
N ARG A 163 -4.37 6.80 -6.61
CA ARG A 163 -3.50 7.61 -7.45
C ARG A 163 -2.05 7.23 -7.25
N PHE A 164 -1.60 7.21 -6.00
CA PHE A 164 -0.19 6.93 -5.71
C PHE A 164 0.17 5.45 -5.82
N MET A 165 -0.77 4.54 -5.56
CA MET A 165 -0.55 3.13 -5.87
C MET A 165 -0.46 2.88 -7.37
N ALA A 166 -1.32 3.51 -8.18
CA ALA A 166 -1.23 3.42 -9.64
C ALA A 166 0.12 3.92 -10.14
N ALA A 167 0.60 5.05 -9.63
CA ALA A 167 1.91 5.61 -9.97
C ALA A 167 3.06 4.68 -9.52
N ALA A 168 3.04 4.19 -8.28
CA ALA A 168 4.08 3.33 -7.72
C ALA A 168 4.28 2.04 -8.54
N PHE A 169 3.19 1.46 -9.03
CA PHE A 169 3.26 0.19 -9.76
C PHE A 169 3.14 0.33 -11.28
N ASN A 170 2.98 1.56 -11.78
CA ASN A 170 2.70 1.83 -13.20
C ASN A 170 1.61 0.87 -13.72
N THR A 171 0.49 0.81 -13.01
CA THR A 171 -0.61 -0.13 -13.26
C THR A 171 -1.92 0.53 -12.84
N PRO A 172 -2.99 0.46 -13.65
CA PRO A 172 -4.28 0.98 -13.25
C PRO A 172 -4.78 0.33 -11.95
N VAL A 173 -5.33 1.15 -11.05
CA VAL A 173 -5.93 0.69 -9.78
C VAL A 173 -7.42 1.00 -9.78
N SER A 174 -8.23 -0.01 -9.49
CA SER A 174 -9.68 0.13 -9.29
C SER A 174 -10.03 -0.07 -7.82
N VAL A 175 -11.03 0.65 -7.33
CA VAL A 175 -11.61 0.45 -6.00
C VAL A 175 -13.12 0.34 -6.16
N MET A 176 -13.71 -0.67 -5.53
CA MET A 176 -15.15 -0.84 -5.51
C MET A 176 -15.78 0.09 -4.47
N GLU A 177 -16.81 0.84 -4.85
CA GLU A 177 -17.43 1.83 -3.97
C GLU A 177 -18.04 1.20 -2.69
N GLU A 178 -18.56 -0.01 -2.79
CA GLU A 178 -19.30 -0.66 -1.69
C GLU A 178 -18.42 -1.47 -0.74
N SER A 179 -17.22 -1.90 -1.14
CA SER A 179 -16.36 -2.83 -0.36
C SER A 179 -14.93 -2.34 -0.17
N ALA A 180 -14.67 -1.05 -0.35
CA ALA A 180 -13.32 -0.48 -0.36
C ALA A 180 -12.49 -0.79 0.90
N SER A 181 -13.14 -0.95 2.07
CA SER A 181 -12.43 -1.07 3.35
C SER A 181 -12.32 -2.49 3.91
N GLU A 182 -13.18 -3.45 3.47
CA GLU A 182 -13.37 -4.74 4.15
C GLU A 182 -13.20 -5.95 3.20
N GLY A 183 -12.23 -5.88 2.28
CA GLY A 183 -12.06 -6.85 1.21
C GLY A 183 -11.93 -8.30 1.66
N GLY A 184 -11.19 -8.58 2.74
CA GLY A 184 -11.00 -9.95 3.25
C GLY A 184 -12.28 -10.54 3.82
N ALA A 185 -12.95 -9.83 4.73
CA ALA A 185 -14.21 -10.27 5.33
C ALA A 185 -15.31 -10.42 4.29
N TRP A 186 -15.40 -9.49 3.34
CA TRP A 186 -16.32 -9.56 2.22
C TRP A 186 -16.04 -10.77 1.33
N GLY A 187 -14.78 -11.03 1.01
CA GLY A 187 -14.38 -12.17 0.17
C GLY A 187 -14.78 -13.51 0.78
N ILE A 188 -14.55 -13.73 2.08
CA ILE A 188 -14.94 -14.99 2.73
C ILE A 188 -16.46 -15.14 2.82
N ALA A 189 -17.20 -14.03 3.04
CA ALA A 189 -18.66 -14.04 3.02
C ALA A 189 -19.21 -14.43 1.63
N LEU A 190 -18.56 -13.97 0.54
CA LEU A 190 -18.92 -14.38 -0.82
C LEU A 190 -18.70 -15.87 -1.07
N LEU A 191 -17.62 -16.46 -0.55
CA LEU A 191 -17.38 -17.90 -0.65
C LEU A 191 -18.44 -18.70 0.11
N ALA A 192 -18.82 -18.26 1.31
CA ALA A 192 -19.94 -18.87 2.05
C ALA A 192 -21.26 -18.77 1.29
N ALA A 193 -21.57 -17.60 0.74
CA ALA A 193 -22.77 -17.41 -0.10
C ALA A 193 -22.75 -18.29 -1.35
N TYR A 194 -21.57 -18.45 -1.98
CA TYR A 194 -21.43 -19.35 -3.13
C TYR A 194 -21.79 -20.80 -2.78
N VAL A 195 -21.30 -21.31 -1.65
CA VAL A 195 -21.61 -22.69 -1.20
C VAL A 195 -23.11 -22.90 -1.10
N LEU A 196 -23.86 -21.91 -0.57
CA LEU A 196 -25.30 -21.98 -0.35
C LEU A 196 -26.13 -21.74 -1.63
N HIS A 197 -25.64 -20.89 -2.53
CA HIS A 197 -26.45 -20.33 -3.63
C HIS A 197 -25.88 -20.58 -5.03
N LYS A 198 -24.90 -21.49 -5.18
CA LYS A 198 -24.23 -21.77 -6.47
C LYS A 198 -25.18 -22.29 -7.58
N ASN A 199 -26.23 -23.02 -7.20
CA ASN A 199 -27.23 -23.55 -8.14
C ASN A 199 -26.61 -24.18 -9.41
N GLY A 200 -25.56 -25.00 -9.25
CA GLY A 200 -24.83 -25.63 -10.34
C GLY A 200 -23.82 -24.75 -11.08
N LYS A 201 -23.72 -23.45 -10.76
CA LYS A 201 -22.74 -22.55 -11.38
C LYS A 201 -21.34 -22.74 -10.82
N SER A 202 -20.30 -22.48 -11.64
CA SER A 202 -18.94 -22.31 -11.17
C SER A 202 -18.81 -21.06 -10.27
N LEU A 203 -17.75 -20.97 -9.47
CA LEU A 203 -17.49 -19.76 -8.66
C LEU A 203 -17.37 -18.52 -9.55
N GLU A 204 -16.68 -18.62 -10.68
CA GLU A 204 -16.52 -17.51 -11.62
C GLU A 204 -17.85 -17.02 -12.18
N GLN A 205 -18.71 -17.93 -12.60
CA GLN A 205 -20.09 -17.59 -13.08
C GLN A 205 -20.90 -16.94 -11.97
N PHE A 206 -20.88 -17.50 -10.76
CA PHE A 206 -21.58 -16.93 -9.61
C PHE A 206 -21.12 -15.50 -9.30
N LEU A 207 -19.80 -15.28 -9.24
CA LEU A 207 -19.24 -13.96 -8.97
C LEU A 207 -19.61 -12.97 -10.07
N THR A 208 -19.45 -13.33 -11.33
CA THR A 208 -19.74 -12.45 -12.47
C THR A 208 -21.21 -12.06 -12.53
N GLU A 209 -22.12 -13.02 -12.40
CA GLU A 209 -23.55 -12.80 -12.63
C GLU A 209 -24.29 -12.27 -11.39
N LYS A 210 -23.89 -12.69 -10.18
CA LYS A 210 -24.61 -12.38 -8.95
C LYS A 210 -23.95 -11.32 -8.08
N VAL A 211 -22.62 -11.23 -8.12
CA VAL A 211 -21.86 -10.36 -7.20
C VAL A 211 -21.41 -9.09 -7.90
N PHE A 212 -20.76 -9.21 -9.04
CA PHE A 212 -20.17 -8.06 -9.74
C PHE A 212 -21.07 -7.45 -10.81
N SER A 213 -22.19 -8.12 -11.17
CA SER A 213 -23.14 -7.57 -12.12
C SER A 213 -23.70 -6.24 -11.64
N GLY A 214 -23.54 -5.19 -12.43
CA GLY A 214 -24.01 -3.84 -12.11
C GLY A 214 -23.21 -3.08 -11.03
N LYS A 215 -22.15 -3.67 -10.45
CA LYS A 215 -21.29 -2.99 -9.49
C LYS A 215 -20.41 -1.96 -10.17
N ARG A 216 -20.25 -0.82 -9.49
CA ARG A 216 -19.37 0.27 -9.98
C ARG A 216 -18.01 0.21 -9.30
N SER A 217 -16.98 0.41 -10.09
CA SER A 217 -15.63 0.65 -9.58
C SER A 217 -15.09 1.97 -10.14
N VAL A 218 -14.34 2.68 -9.32
CA VAL A 218 -13.59 3.85 -9.77
C VAL A 218 -12.20 3.39 -10.17
N LYS A 219 -11.83 3.61 -11.43
CA LYS A 219 -10.51 3.26 -11.98
C LYS A 219 -9.64 4.50 -12.08
N THR A 220 -8.42 4.42 -11.56
CA THR A 220 -7.40 5.45 -11.67
C THR A 220 -6.22 4.90 -12.47
N THR A 221 -5.81 5.63 -13.50
CA THR A 221 -4.61 5.30 -14.31
C THR A 221 -3.37 5.98 -13.75
N PRO A 222 -2.17 5.40 -13.98
CA PRO A 222 -0.92 6.04 -13.57
C PRO A 222 -0.75 7.44 -14.18
N ASP A 223 -0.37 8.40 -13.37
CA ASP A 223 0.00 9.75 -13.79
C ASP A 223 1.54 9.83 -13.93
N PRO A 224 2.09 10.32 -15.06
CA PRO A 224 3.54 10.38 -15.29
C PRO A 224 4.30 11.24 -14.27
N ALA A 225 3.72 12.33 -13.78
CA ALA A 225 4.37 13.19 -12.79
C ALA A 225 4.45 12.49 -11.42
N ASP A 226 3.38 11.78 -11.03
CA ASP A 226 3.37 10.99 -9.80
C ASP A 226 4.31 9.77 -9.89
N MET A 227 4.43 9.15 -11.06
CA MET A 227 5.40 8.06 -11.30
C MET A 227 6.84 8.54 -11.12
N GLU A 228 7.17 9.71 -11.67
CA GLU A 228 8.51 10.30 -11.50
C GLU A 228 8.74 10.72 -10.04
N SER A 229 7.72 11.24 -9.38
CA SER A 229 7.74 11.56 -7.94
C SER A 229 8.07 10.32 -7.09
N PHE A 230 7.36 9.23 -7.31
CA PHE A 230 7.58 7.99 -6.59
C PHE A 230 8.95 7.37 -6.89
N LYS A 231 9.41 7.45 -8.14
CA LYS A 231 10.74 6.99 -8.55
C LYS A 231 11.84 7.72 -7.79
N LYS A 232 11.81 9.06 -7.74
CA LYS A 232 12.77 9.86 -6.97
C LYS A 232 12.77 9.51 -5.48
N PHE A 233 11.58 9.28 -4.91
CA PHE A 233 11.47 8.80 -3.54
C PHE A 233 12.13 7.43 -3.38
N MET A 234 11.88 6.47 -4.27
CA MET A 234 12.46 5.12 -4.20
C MET A 234 13.97 5.09 -4.35
N GLU A 235 14.57 6.01 -5.11
CA GLU A 235 16.02 6.16 -5.19
C GLU A 235 16.61 6.49 -3.81
N ARG A 236 16.02 7.46 -3.10
CA ARG A 236 16.42 7.78 -1.71
C ARG A 236 16.11 6.65 -0.74
N TYR A 237 14.94 6.04 -0.89
CA TYR A 237 14.52 4.92 -0.05
C TYR A 237 15.52 3.76 -0.13
N ALA A 238 15.95 3.38 -1.33
CA ALA A 238 16.94 2.34 -1.54
C ALA A 238 18.31 2.72 -0.95
N ALA A 239 18.76 3.94 -1.19
CA ALA A 239 20.05 4.42 -0.67
C ALA A 239 20.10 4.47 0.86
N GLY A 240 18.99 4.83 1.49
CA GLY A 240 18.88 5.02 2.94
C GLY A 240 18.57 3.75 3.74
N LEU A 241 18.33 2.58 3.13
CA LEU A 241 18.06 1.33 3.88
C LEU A 241 19.16 0.98 4.88
N LYS A 242 20.40 1.35 4.59
CA LYS A 242 21.53 1.19 5.52
C LYS A 242 21.36 2.00 6.82
N ILE A 243 20.60 3.10 6.79
CA ILE A 243 20.31 3.89 7.99
C ILE A 243 19.36 3.12 8.88
N GLU A 244 18.31 2.50 8.29
CA GLU A 244 17.36 1.65 9.00
C GLU A 244 18.09 0.45 9.63
N GLN A 245 18.95 -0.22 8.88
CA GLN A 245 19.76 -1.32 9.38
C GLN A 245 20.65 -0.88 10.54
N ALA A 246 21.37 0.24 10.42
CA ALA A 246 22.22 0.78 11.48
C ALA A 246 21.40 1.15 12.73
N ALA A 247 20.18 1.67 12.56
CA ALA A 247 19.29 1.97 13.67
C ALA A 247 18.87 0.69 14.42
N VAL A 248 18.56 -0.40 13.69
CA VAL A 248 18.25 -1.70 14.31
C VAL A 248 19.45 -2.26 15.08
N GLU A 249 20.65 -2.18 14.53
CA GLU A 249 21.89 -2.66 15.17
C GLU A 249 22.22 -1.87 16.42
N THR A 250 21.97 -0.57 16.44
CA THR A 250 22.39 0.37 17.48
C THR A 250 21.33 0.59 18.57
N LEU A 251 20.07 0.85 18.16
CA LEU A 251 18.99 1.18 19.07
C LEU A 251 18.23 -0.09 19.49
N LYS A 252 18.53 -0.59 20.67
CA LYS A 252 17.84 -1.78 21.19
C LYS A 252 16.42 -1.43 21.66
N ARG A 253 15.48 -2.36 21.46
CA ARG A 253 14.11 -2.24 22.00
C ARG A 253 14.14 -2.19 23.53
N ARG A 254 13.23 -1.44 24.12
CA ARG A 254 13.02 -1.41 25.56
C ARG A 254 12.35 -2.68 26.03
#